data_9bfda8b15d18ecbce7647150a795effd
#
_entry.id   9bfda8b15d18ecbce7647150a795effd
#
_cell.length_a   1.000
_cell.length_b   1.000
_cell.length_c   1.000
_cell.angle_alpha   90.00
_cell.angle_beta   90.00
_cell.angle_gamma   90.00
#
_symmetry.space_group_name_H-M   'P 1'
#
loop_
_entity.id
_entity.type
_entity.pdbx_description
1 polymer ?
#
loop_
_entity_poly.entity_id
_entity_poly.type
_entity_poly.pdbx_seq_one_letter_code
_entity_poly.pdbx_strand_id
1 'polypeptide(L)'
;LEYQEDMNAGVADIRYKEVREYLMEQYVDLVKNYDLDGLKMDFIDEFHEGAATPEYNENMDFRDVQDALEHMMVQLYEKLRELNPDILIEFRQKYVGPYIRKFGNILRVDDCPMSQLSNRVGLVDLRILSGDTAVHSDMVMWNKAEEPEGVAIALQHCFFGSLQLSVRLEECKQEILEVIRYYMELTQEWFEERLEGDFTAKHPEHLYPVVYGEKENRAVVGVYEEDQVICVKENWTEVLILNANKGNGIYLDLMQTSGKKAVIRDCIGTV
;
A
#
# COMPACT_ATOMS: atom_id res chain seq x y z
N LEU A 1 2.59 0.42 29.48
CA LEU A 1 3.02 -0.96 29.24
C LEU A 1 4.54 -1.08 29.20
N GLU A 2 5.16 -0.51 28.21
CA GLU A 2 6.62 -0.51 28.09
C GLU A 2 7.11 0.90 27.72
N TYR A 3 8.39 1.18 27.98
CA TYR A 3 9.02 2.43 27.58
C TYR A 3 9.87 2.21 26.34
N GLN A 4 9.56 2.93 25.29
CA GLN A 4 10.27 2.88 24.00
C GLN A 4 11.42 3.90 24.03
N GLU A 5 12.65 3.44 24.27
CA GLU A 5 13.82 4.32 24.39
C GLU A 5 14.07 5.15 23.13
N ASP A 6 13.92 4.54 21.96
CA ASP A 6 14.15 5.20 20.67
C ASP A 6 13.16 6.36 20.40
N MET A 7 11.95 6.25 20.93
CA MET A 7 10.92 7.27 20.79
C MET A 7 10.84 8.22 21.99
N ASN A 8 11.56 7.93 23.07
CA ASN A 8 11.47 8.63 24.36
C ASN A 8 10.03 8.73 24.85
N ALA A 9 9.27 7.67 24.74
CA ALA A 9 7.86 7.61 25.05
C ALA A 9 7.46 6.33 25.79
N GLY A 10 6.48 6.43 26.68
CA GLY A 10 5.85 5.27 27.30
C GLY A 10 4.63 4.80 26.51
N VAL A 11 4.41 3.49 26.45
CA VAL A 11 3.19 2.91 25.91
C VAL A 11 2.11 2.90 26.98
N ALA A 12 0.96 3.50 26.71
CA ALA A 12 -0.16 3.56 27.63
C ALA A 12 -0.71 2.16 27.94
N ASP A 13 -1.08 1.91 29.18
CA ASP A 13 -1.67 0.62 29.57
C ASP A 13 -3.17 0.60 29.31
N ILE A 14 -3.54 0.07 28.15
CA ILE A 14 -4.93 -0.01 27.68
C ILE A 14 -5.78 -1.05 28.44
N ARG A 15 -5.23 -1.79 29.40
CA ARG A 15 -6.02 -2.66 30.28
C ARG A 15 -6.90 -1.86 31.23
N TYR A 16 -6.57 -0.59 31.48
CA TYR A 16 -7.43 0.34 32.24
C TYR A 16 -8.50 0.96 31.34
N LYS A 17 -9.73 0.99 31.81
CA LYS A 17 -10.88 1.54 31.10
C LYS A 17 -10.69 3.01 30.74
N GLU A 18 -10.30 3.83 31.71
CA GLU A 18 -10.10 5.27 31.53
C GLU A 18 -9.02 5.61 30.49
N VAL A 19 -7.99 4.75 30.33
CA VAL A 19 -6.96 4.94 29.32
C VAL A 19 -7.53 4.67 27.92
N ARG A 20 -8.30 3.59 27.76
CA ARG A 20 -8.96 3.30 26.47
C ARG A 20 -9.96 4.39 26.10
N GLU A 21 -10.80 4.82 27.05
CA GLU A 21 -11.79 5.88 26.84
C GLU A 21 -11.12 7.18 26.43
N TYR A 22 -10.05 7.57 27.11
CA TYR A 22 -9.26 8.76 26.76
C TYR A 22 -8.68 8.67 25.33
N LEU A 23 -8.04 7.56 24.97
CA LEU A 23 -7.47 7.40 23.63
C LEU A 23 -8.55 7.43 22.54
N MET A 24 -9.66 6.73 22.74
CA MET A 24 -10.76 6.75 21.78
C MET A 24 -11.37 8.15 21.61
N GLU A 25 -11.49 8.90 22.69
CA GLU A 25 -11.99 10.29 22.67
C GLU A 25 -11.05 11.19 21.83
N GLN A 26 -9.72 11.03 22.00
CA GLN A 26 -8.75 11.79 21.19
C GLN A 26 -8.93 11.51 19.69
N TYR A 27 -9.07 10.25 19.27
CA TYR A 27 -9.27 9.91 17.85
C TYR A 27 -10.60 10.43 17.30
N VAL A 28 -11.67 10.28 18.08
CA VAL A 28 -13.01 10.79 17.71
C VAL A 28 -13.00 12.32 17.58
N ASP A 29 -12.37 13.00 18.52
CA ASP A 29 -12.26 14.46 18.52
C ASP A 29 -11.41 14.98 17.35
N LEU A 30 -10.33 14.27 16.99
CA LEU A 30 -9.55 14.61 15.79
C LEU A 30 -10.41 14.57 14.53
N VAL A 31 -11.12 13.48 14.30
CA VAL A 31 -12.00 13.34 13.14
C VAL A 31 -13.07 14.42 13.13
N LYS A 32 -13.74 14.65 14.26
CA LYS A 32 -14.84 15.59 14.38
C LYS A 32 -14.40 17.05 14.26
N ASN A 33 -13.29 17.43 14.92
CA ASN A 33 -12.87 18.84 15.00
C ASN A 33 -12.16 19.31 13.72
N TYR A 34 -11.56 18.41 12.98
CA TYR A 34 -10.84 18.71 11.75
C TYR A 34 -11.53 18.22 10.48
N ASP A 35 -12.75 17.65 10.62
CA ASP A 35 -13.56 17.11 9.50
C ASP A 35 -12.73 16.14 8.62
N LEU A 36 -12.09 15.17 9.28
CA LEU A 36 -11.20 14.24 8.60
C LEU A 36 -11.98 13.10 7.94
N ASP A 37 -11.59 12.74 6.72
CA ASP A 37 -12.13 11.58 5.99
C ASP A 37 -11.54 10.26 6.47
N GLY A 38 -10.44 10.27 7.22
CA GLY A 38 -9.79 9.07 7.70
C GLY A 38 -8.63 9.29 8.66
N LEU A 39 -8.09 8.19 9.13
CA LEU A 39 -6.95 8.14 10.06
C LEU A 39 -5.96 7.06 9.62
N LYS A 40 -4.67 7.33 9.76
CA LYS A 40 -3.65 6.30 9.79
C LYS A 40 -3.39 5.91 11.24
N MET A 41 -3.64 4.65 11.56
CA MET A 41 -3.39 4.08 12.89
C MET A 41 -1.99 3.50 12.93
N ASP A 42 -1.05 4.26 13.50
CA ASP A 42 0.35 3.85 13.59
C ASP A 42 0.68 3.28 14.97
N PHE A 43 1.73 2.45 15.05
CA PHE A 43 2.24 1.84 16.28
C PHE A 43 1.21 1.00 17.07
N ILE A 44 0.23 0.41 16.40
CA ILE A 44 -0.75 -0.48 17.05
C ILE A 44 -0.08 -1.75 17.58
N ASP A 45 1.01 -2.19 16.97
CA ASP A 45 1.85 -3.30 17.40
C ASP A 45 2.62 -3.04 18.69
N GLU A 46 2.76 -1.78 19.11
CA GLU A 46 3.40 -1.42 20.40
C GLU A 46 2.50 -1.70 21.62
N PHE A 47 1.22 -1.93 21.42
CA PHE A 47 0.33 -2.41 22.49
C PHE A 47 0.57 -3.90 22.76
N HIS A 48 1.67 -4.21 23.41
CA HIS A 48 2.03 -5.56 23.84
C HIS A 48 2.63 -5.57 25.26
N GLU A 49 2.69 -6.75 25.86
CA GLU A 49 3.34 -6.93 27.15
C GLU A 49 4.86 -7.00 26.97
N GLY A 50 5.58 -6.33 27.88
CA GLY A 50 7.04 -6.32 27.95
C GLY A 50 7.53 -6.46 29.39
N ALA A 51 8.85 -6.36 29.58
CA ALA A 51 9.48 -6.54 30.88
C ALA A 51 9.05 -5.51 31.94
N ALA A 52 8.62 -4.33 31.50
CA ALA A 52 8.16 -3.23 32.37
C ALA A 52 6.63 -3.23 32.57
N THR A 53 5.89 -4.15 31.95
CA THR A 53 4.43 -4.21 32.05
C THR A 53 4.03 -4.53 33.49
N PRO A 54 3.20 -3.69 34.15
CA PRO A 54 2.72 -3.95 35.50
C PRO A 54 1.91 -5.25 35.58
N GLU A 55 2.01 -5.93 36.71
CA GLU A 55 1.13 -7.07 36.99
C GLU A 55 -0.34 -6.63 37.01
N TYR A 56 -1.22 -7.58 36.64
CA TYR A 56 -2.66 -7.34 36.70
C TYR A 56 -3.11 -6.99 38.12
N ASN A 57 -3.98 -5.98 38.24
CA ASN A 57 -4.60 -5.58 39.49
C ASN A 57 -6.10 -5.33 39.32
N GLU A 58 -6.82 -5.15 40.42
CA GLU A 58 -8.28 -5.04 40.47
C GLU A 58 -8.89 -3.79 39.80
N ASN A 59 -8.04 -2.80 39.47
CA ASN A 59 -8.48 -1.61 38.75
C ASN A 59 -8.40 -1.79 37.22
N MET A 60 -7.90 -2.92 36.76
CA MET A 60 -7.81 -3.25 35.32
C MET A 60 -9.02 -4.07 34.88
N ASP A 61 -9.68 -3.71 33.79
CA ASP A 61 -10.78 -4.45 33.19
C ASP A 61 -10.32 -5.72 32.48
N PHE A 62 -9.13 -5.71 31.93
CA PHE A 62 -8.54 -6.79 31.16
C PHE A 62 -7.26 -7.30 31.83
N ARG A 63 -7.02 -8.61 31.73
CA ARG A 63 -5.74 -9.21 32.10
C ARG A 63 -4.74 -9.13 30.96
N ASP A 64 -5.22 -9.40 29.77
CA ASP A 64 -4.44 -9.48 28.54
C ASP A 64 -4.52 -8.16 27.78
N VAL A 65 -3.38 -7.71 27.27
CA VAL A 65 -3.27 -6.44 26.51
C VAL A 65 -3.94 -6.59 25.14
N GLN A 66 -3.88 -7.77 24.51
CA GLN A 66 -4.47 -7.98 23.19
C GLN A 66 -6.01 -8.01 23.27
N ASP A 67 -6.58 -8.59 24.32
CA ASP A 67 -8.03 -8.54 24.56
C ASP A 67 -8.49 -7.08 24.76
N ALA A 68 -7.73 -6.30 25.51
CA ALA A 68 -8.00 -4.87 25.71
C ALA A 68 -7.89 -4.07 24.41
N LEU A 69 -6.89 -4.39 23.58
CA LEU A 69 -6.69 -3.77 22.27
C LEU A 69 -7.85 -4.09 21.31
N GLU A 70 -8.22 -5.36 21.20
CA GLU A 70 -9.37 -5.75 20.38
C GLU A 70 -10.64 -5.01 20.80
N HIS A 71 -10.91 -4.98 22.09
CA HIS A 71 -12.07 -4.28 22.64
C HIS A 71 -12.06 -2.78 22.29
N MET A 72 -10.92 -2.13 22.49
CA MET A 72 -10.75 -0.71 22.15
C MET A 72 -10.94 -0.46 20.63
N MET A 73 -10.35 -1.29 19.78
CA MET A 73 -10.43 -1.14 18.33
C MET A 73 -11.85 -1.35 17.80
N VAL A 74 -12.60 -2.32 18.32
CA VAL A 74 -14.02 -2.51 17.96
C VAL A 74 -14.82 -1.26 18.29
N GLN A 75 -14.73 -0.76 19.52
CA GLN A 75 -15.48 0.41 19.95
C GLN A 75 -15.07 1.69 19.21
N LEU A 76 -13.77 1.88 18.99
CA LEU A 76 -13.26 3.02 18.23
C LEU A 76 -13.80 3.03 16.80
N TYR A 77 -13.72 1.88 16.12
CA TYR A 77 -14.18 1.78 14.73
C TYR A 77 -15.70 2.02 14.61
N GLU A 78 -16.50 1.50 15.55
CA GLU A 78 -17.94 1.78 15.61
C GLU A 78 -18.22 3.28 15.78
N LYS A 79 -17.57 3.93 16.74
CA LYS A 79 -17.71 5.38 16.99
C LYS A 79 -17.30 6.23 15.76
N LEU A 80 -16.20 5.87 15.09
CA LEU A 80 -15.75 6.59 13.90
C LEU A 80 -16.74 6.41 12.75
N ARG A 81 -17.31 5.24 12.56
CA ARG A 81 -18.34 4.99 11.54
C ARG A 81 -19.67 5.64 11.83
N GLU A 82 -20.00 5.90 13.09
CA GLU A 82 -21.17 6.72 13.45
C GLU A 82 -21.00 8.18 13.00
N LEU A 83 -19.76 8.69 13.00
CA LEU A 83 -19.44 10.04 12.50
C LEU A 83 -19.40 10.08 10.97
N ASN A 84 -18.72 9.12 10.37
CA ASN A 84 -18.58 8.98 8.93
C ASN A 84 -18.65 7.49 8.55
N PRO A 85 -19.76 7.02 7.94
CA PRO A 85 -19.89 5.61 7.53
C PRO A 85 -18.81 5.13 6.56
N ASP A 86 -18.22 6.05 5.80
CA ASP A 86 -17.19 5.80 4.79
C ASP A 86 -15.77 6.15 5.29
N ILE A 87 -15.59 6.28 6.62
CA ILE A 87 -14.29 6.60 7.22
C ILE A 87 -13.18 5.68 6.73
N LEU A 88 -12.06 6.27 6.35
CA LEU A 88 -10.87 5.56 5.90
C LEU A 88 -9.93 5.29 7.07
N ILE A 89 -9.60 4.04 7.32
CA ILE A 89 -8.67 3.64 8.37
C ILE A 89 -7.53 2.83 7.76
N GLU A 90 -6.32 3.37 7.83
CA GLU A 90 -5.11 2.78 7.29
C GLU A 90 -4.26 2.13 8.39
N PHE A 91 -3.84 0.89 8.12
CA PHE A 91 -2.82 0.17 8.91
C PHE A 91 -1.61 -0.13 8.03
N ARG A 92 -0.40 -0.05 8.61
CA ARG A 92 0.83 -0.42 7.89
C ARG A 92 1.34 -1.81 8.27
N GLN A 93 2.13 -2.44 7.41
CA GLN A 93 2.98 -3.55 7.82
C GLN A 93 3.86 -3.06 8.98
N LYS A 94 4.17 -3.85 9.95
CA LYS A 94 4.17 -5.32 10.08
C LYS A 94 2.93 -5.90 10.80
N TYR A 95 2.02 -5.07 11.29
CA TYR A 95 0.85 -5.52 12.06
C TYR A 95 -0.40 -5.67 11.19
N VAL A 96 -0.24 -5.98 9.92
CA VAL A 96 -1.34 -6.25 9.01
C VAL A 96 -1.56 -7.75 8.81
N GLY A 97 -2.81 -8.11 8.56
CA GLY A 97 -3.24 -9.47 8.25
C GLY A 97 -4.76 -9.52 8.08
N PRO A 98 -5.34 -10.70 7.82
CA PRO A 98 -6.79 -10.81 7.62
C PRO A 98 -7.62 -10.32 8.80
N TYR A 99 -7.08 -10.42 10.02
CA TYR A 99 -7.77 -10.01 11.24
C TYR A 99 -7.94 -8.50 11.37
N ILE A 100 -6.89 -7.72 11.05
CA ILE A 100 -6.89 -6.26 11.19
C ILE A 100 -7.94 -5.58 10.29
N ARG A 101 -8.39 -6.27 9.23
CA ARG A 101 -9.45 -5.82 8.34
C ARG A 101 -10.80 -5.59 9.02
N LYS A 102 -10.99 -6.11 10.24
CA LYS A 102 -12.17 -5.80 11.05
C LYS A 102 -12.24 -4.32 11.45
N PHE A 103 -11.08 -3.64 11.51
CA PHE A 103 -10.94 -2.33 12.12
C PHE A 103 -10.50 -1.24 11.12
N GLY A 104 -10.34 -1.60 9.86
CA GLY A 104 -9.93 -0.67 8.83
C GLY A 104 -10.10 -1.24 7.43
N ASN A 105 -9.91 -0.38 6.45
CA ASN A 105 -10.20 -0.63 5.04
C ASN A 105 -9.04 -0.28 4.10
N ILE A 106 -7.87 0.06 4.67
CA ILE A 106 -6.64 0.32 3.92
C ILE A 106 -5.47 -0.38 4.61
N LEU A 107 -4.66 -1.10 3.82
CA LEU A 107 -3.39 -1.66 4.26
C LEU A 107 -2.25 -0.95 3.50
N ARG A 108 -1.20 -0.57 4.19
CA ARG A 108 -0.03 0.11 3.61
C ARG A 108 1.23 -0.73 3.80
N VAL A 109 2.13 -0.68 2.82
CA VAL A 109 3.48 -1.26 2.91
C VAL A 109 4.27 -0.62 4.06
N ASP A 110 5.16 -1.38 4.68
CA ASP A 110 6.08 -0.90 5.72
C ASP A 110 7.04 0.17 5.18
N ASP A 111 7.65 0.93 6.09
CA ASP A 111 8.49 2.08 5.75
C ASP A 111 9.71 1.66 4.90
N CYS A 112 9.69 2.05 3.64
CA CYS A 112 10.75 1.78 2.68
C CYS A 112 10.82 2.85 1.55
N PRO A 113 10.75 4.14 1.87
CA PRO A 113 10.43 5.21 0.91
C PRO A 113 11.43 5.36 -0.24
N MET A 114 12.69 4.91 -0.04
CA MET A 114 13.76 4.95 -1.04
C MET A 114 14.03 3.60 -1.70
N SER A 115 13.30 2.54 -1.31
CA SER A 115 13.48 1.18 -1.85
C SER A 115 12.31 0.78 -2.72
N GLN A 116 12.44 0.98 -4.01
CA GLN A 116 11.45 0.55 -5.02
C GLN A 116 11.14 -0.95 -4.92
N LEU A 117 12.19 -1.77 -4.73
CA LEU A 117 12.05 -3.22 -4.60
C LEU A 117 11.25 -3.61 -3.36
N SER A 118 11.60 -3.07 -2.19
CA SER A 118 10.89 -3.39 -0.94
C SER A 118 9.44 -2.94 -1.00
N ASN A 119 9.18 -1.76 -1.59
CA ASN A 119 7.85 -1.23 -1.76
C ASN A 119 7.00 -2.14 -2.67
N ARG A 120 7.55 -2.58 -3.82
CA ARG A 120 6.89 -3.53 -4.71
C ARG A 120 6.58 -4.86 -4.03
N VAL A 121 7.57 -5.47 -3.39
CA VAL A 121 7.40 -6.78 -2.74
C VAL A 121 6.35 -6.70 -1.64
N GLY A 122 6.46 -5.70 -0.75
CA GLY A 122 5.46 -5.49 0.31
C GLY A 122 4.06 -5.24 -0.25
N LEU A 123 3.94 -4.48 -1.35
CA LEU A 123 2.67 -4.22 -2.02
C LEU A 123 2.07 -5.51 -2.60
N VAL A 124 2.87 -6.35 -3.26
CA VAL A 124 2.40 -7.63 -3.80
C VAL A 124 1.97 -8.57 -2.67
N ASP A 125 2.74 -8.68 -1.60
CA ASP A 125 2.40 -9.49 -0.43
C ASP A 125 1.07 -9.05 0.20
N LEU A 126 0.88 -7.74 0.37
CA LEU A 126 -0.38 -7.19 0.87
C LEU A 126 -1.55 -7.45 -0.08
N ARG A 127 -1.37 -7.28 -1.38
CA ARG A 127 -2.41 -7.57 -2.38
C ARG A 127 -2.88 -9.02 -2.33
N ILE A 128 -1.98 -9.97 -2.11
CA ILE A 128 -2.33 -11.39 -1.95
C ILE A 128 -3.17 -11.63 -0.69
N LEU A 129 -2.96 -10.85 0.38
CA LEU A 129 -3.62 -11.00 1.67
C LEU A 129 -4.86 -10.12 1.85
N SER A 130 -4.98 -9.03 1.08
CA SER A 130 -5.95 -7.97 1.33
C SER A 130 -7.40 -8.33 0.98
N GLY A 131 -7.63 -9.29 0.06
CA GLY A 131 -8.95 -9.44 -0.54
C GLY A 131 -9.38 -8.12 -1.19
N ASP A 132 -10.57 -7.62 -0.82
CA ASP A 132 -11.11 -6.35 -1.34
C ASP A 132 -10.67 -5.09 -0.54
N THR A 133 -9.74 -5.26 0.42
CA THR A 133 -9.19 -4.13 1.18
C THR A 133 -8.20 -3.36 0.30
N ALA A 134 -8.30 -2.03 0.28
CA ALA A 134 -7.36 -1.19 -0.46
C ALA A 134 -5.91 -1.38 0.02
N VAL A 135 -4.97 -1.37 -0.91
CA VAL A 135 -3.54 -1.47 -0.61
C VAL A 135 -2.82 -0.23 -1.11
N HIS A 136 -2.17 0.46 -0.20
CA HIS A 136 -1.30 1.60 -0.49
C HIS A 136 0.17 1.18 -0.53
N SER A 137 0.91 1.79 -1.46
CA SER A 137 2.37 1.76 -1.39
C SER A 137 2.85 2.45 -0.12
N ASP A 138 4.09 2.21 0.29
CA ASP A 138 4.76 3.19 1.12
C ASP A 138 5.02 4.47 0.31
N MET A 139 5.36 5.54 0.99
CA MET A 139 5.71 6.82 0.39
C MET A 139 6.82 6.64 -0.65
N VAL A 140 6.53 6.97 -1.92
CA VAL A 140 7.52 6.91 -2.99
C VAL A 140 8.34 8.18 -2.97
N MET A 141 9.65 8.02 -2.80
CA MET A 141 10.62 9.11 -2.80
C MET A 141 11.78 8.77 -3.72
N TRP A 142 12.46 9.80 -4.19
CA TRP A 142 13.69 9.70 -4.98
C TRP A 142 14.65 10.84 -4.67
N ASN A 143 15.91 10.67 -5.10
CA ASN A 143 16.92 11.72 -4.95
C ASN A 143 16.59 12.90 -5.88
N LYS A 144 16.88 14.14 -5.45
CA LYS A 144 16.71 15.35 -6.30
C LYS A 144 17.48 15.29 -7.62
N ALA A 145 18.54 14.47 -7.69
CA ALA A 145 19.32 14.25 -8.89
C ALA A 145 18.84 13.07 -9.75
N GLU A 146 17.70 12.44 -9.36
CA GLU A 146 17.17 11.30 -10.12
C GLU A 146 16.75 11.73 -11.52
N GLU A 147 16.94 10.82 -12.48
CA GLU A 147 16.54 11.01 -13.86
C GLU A 147 15.09 10.54 -14.10
N PRO A 148 14.42 11.05 -15.14
CA PRO A 148 13.03 10.70 -15.44
C PRO A 148 12.75 9.21 -15.49
N GLU A 149 13.63 8.40 -16.05
CA GLU A 149 13.50 6.95 -16.14
C GLU A 149 13.54 6.29 -14.76
N GLY A 150 14.39 6.77 -13.85
CA GLY A 150 14.46 6.26 -12.48
C GLY A 150 13.18 6.54 -11.71
N VAL A 151 12.58 7.72 -11.88
CA VAL A 151 11.27 8.07 -11.32
C VAL A 151 10.18 7.21 -11.91
N ALA A 152 10.17 7.00 -13.23
CA ALA A 152 9.23 6.13 -13.91
C ALA A 152 9.27 4.70 -13.36
N ILE A 153 10.48 4.13 -13.19
CA ILE A 153 10.67 2.80 -12.59
C ILE A 153 10.08 2.77 -11.16
N ALA A 154 10.34 3.80 -10.35
CA ALA A 154 9.79 3.86 -8.99
C ALA A 154 8.26 3.83 -8.98
N LEU A 155 7.61 4.58 -9.86
CA LEU A 155 6.16 4.60 -10.00
C LEU A 155 5.60 3.27 -10.53
N GLN A 156 6.28 2.66 -11.50
CA GLN A 156 5.91 1.34 -12.04
C GLN A 156 5.99 0.23 -10.98
N HIS A 157 6.98 0.29 -10.08
CA HIS A 157 7.10 -0.66 -8.97
C HIS A 157 5.87 -0.63 -8.04
N CYS A 158 5.23 0.53 -7.90
CA CYS A 158 4.04 0.70 -7.05
C CYS A 158 2.71 0.69 -7.83
N PHE A 159 2.73 0.35 -9.12
CA PHE A 159 1.57 0.50 -10.00
C PHE A 159 0.35 -0.32 -9.57
N PHE A 160 0.53 -1.48 -8.95
CA PHE A 160 -0.54 -2.37 -8.50
C PHE A 160 -1.12 -2.03 -7.11
N GLY A 161 -0.89 -0.82 -6.62
CA GLY A 161 -1.49 -0.26 -5.41
C GLY A 161 -1.79 1.21 -5.55
N SER A 162 -2.36 1.83 -4.54
CA SER A 162 -2.52 3.29 -4.51
C SER A 162 -1.18 3.93 -4.21
N LEU A 163 -0.76 4.86 -5.08
CA LEU A 163 0.52 5.56 -4.96
C LEU A 163 0.47 6.63 -3.87
N GLN A 164 1.49 6.67 -3.04
CA GLN A 164 1.73 7.74 -2.07
C GLN A 164 3.05 8.44 -2.42
N LEU A 165 2.98 9.67 -2.90
CA LEU A 165 4.17 10.47 -3.22
C LEU A 165 4.58 11.32 -2.03
N SER A 166 5.86 11.31 -1.66
CA SER A 166 6.42 12.15 -0.59
C SER A 166 7.62 12.95 -1.07
N VAL A 167 7.39 13.73 -2.11
CA VAL A 167 8.35 14.67 -2.69
C VAL A 167 7.72 16.05 -2.79
N ARG A 168 8.56 17.08 -2.76
CA ARG A 168 8.10 18.46 -2.98
C ARG A 168 7.98 18.70 -4.48
N LEU A 169 6.75 18.69 -4.99
CA LEU A 169 6.49 18.84 -6.43
C LEU A 169 7.00 20.18 -6.98
N GLU A 170 6.95 21.23 -6.18
CA GLU A 170 7.46 22.56 -6.52
C GLU A 170 9.00 22.63 -6.68
N GLU A 171 9.72 21.61 -6.16
CA GLU A 171 11.16 21.49 -6.32
C GLU A 171 11.56 20.53 -7.46
N CYS A 172 10.59 19.85 -8.09
CA CYS A 172 10.86 18.91 -9.17
C CYS A 172 11.12 19.63 -10.50
N LYS A 173 12.02 19.04 -11.31
CA LYS A 173 12.23 19.46 -12.71
C LYS A 173 10.94 19.21 -13.53
N GLN A 174 10.73 19.97 -14.59
CA GLN A 174 9.55 19.86 -15.45
C GLN A 174 9.39 18.44 -16.02
N GLU A 175 10.49 17.80 -16.45
CA GLU A 175 10.49 16.44 -16.99
C GLU A 175 10.00 15.41 -15.96
N ILE A 176 10.36 15.58 -14.68
CA ILE A 176 9.85 14.72 -13.58
C ILE A 176 8.34 14.91 -13.37
N LEU A 177 7.85 16.15 -13.45
CA LEU A 177 6.42 16.44 -13.34
C LEU A 177 5.63 15.82 -14.52
N GLU A 178 6.22 15.75 -15.69
CA GLU A 178 5.63 15.09 -16.86
C GLU A 178 5.55 13.57 -16.67
N VAL A 179 6.59 12.93 -16.12
CA VAL A 179 6.57 11.52 -15.73
C VAL A 179 5.45 11.26 -14.71
N ILE A 180 5.40 12.04 -13.62
CA ILE A 180 4.37 11.88 -12.59
C ILE A 180 2.97 11.99 -13.20
N ARG A 181 2.72 13.02 -14.01
CA ARG A 181 1.42 13.22 -14.68
C ARG A 181 1.04 12.02 -15.52
N TYR A 182 1.95 11.55 -16.37
CA TYR A 182 1.72 10.41 -17.24
C TYR A 182 1.34 9.15 -16.46
N TYR A 183 2.09 8.83 -15.39
CA TYR A 183 1.75 7.65 -14.57
C TYR A 183 0.48 7.84 -13.75
N MET A 184 0.14 9.06 -13.31
CA MET A 184 -1.15 9.33 -12.68
C MET A 184 -2.32 9.11 -13.65
N GLU A 185 -2.18 9.54 -14.91
CA GLU A 185 -3.17 9.29 -15.97
C GLU A 185 -3.29 7.78 -16.26
N LEU A 186 -2.18 7.06 -16.41
CA LEU A 186 -2.20 5.61 -16.59
C LEU A 186 -2.85 4.87 -15.41
N THR A 187 -2.61 5.30 -14.17
CA THR A 187 -3.24 4.68 -13.00
C THR A 187 -4.76 4.86 -12.98
N GLN A 188 -5.27 5.93 -13.55
CA GLN A 188 -6.72 6.14 -13.72
C GLN A 188 -7.28 5.33 -14.88
N GLU A 189 -6.62 5.34 -16.04
CA GLU A 189 -7.03 4.63 -17.24
C GLU A 189 -7.12 3.11 -17.01
N TRP A 190 -6.19 2.56 -16.22
CA TRP A 190 -6.08 1.12 -15.93
C TRP A 190 -6.50 0.78 -14.49
N PHE A 191 -7.39 1.56 -13.90
CA PHE A 191 -7.81 1.42 -12.51
C PHE A 191 -8.40 0.05 -12.23
N GLU A 192 -9.31 -0.41 -13.08
CA GLU A 192 -10.05 -1.65 -12.90
C GLU A 192 -9.12 -2.88 -12.97
N GLU A 193 -8.25 -2.94 -13.98
CA GLU A 193 -7.33 -4.08 -14.18
C GLU A 193 -6.30 -4.17 -13.06
N ARG A 194 -5.74 -3.03 -12.62
CA ARG A 194 -4.67 -3.01 -11.62
C ARG A 194 -5.14 -3.18 -10.18
N LEU A 195 -6.35 -2.75 -9.81
CA LEU A 195 -6.83 -2.77 -8.42
C LEU A 195 -8.00 -3.72 -8.19
N GLU A 196 -8.93 -3.83 -9.10
CA GLU A 196 -10.14 -4.63 -8.95
C GLU A 196 -10.10 -5.96 -9.73
N GLY A 197 -9.18 -6.10 -10.68
CA GLY A 197 -9.05 -7.28 -11.50
C GLY A 197 -8.42 -8.46 -10.79
N ASP A 198 -8.41 -9.61 -11.47
CA ASP A 198 -7.72 -10.81 -11.02
C ASP A 198 -6.22 -10.54 -10.91
N PHE A 199 -5.72 -10.49 -9.69
CA PHE A 199 -4.32 -10.21 -9.39
C PHE A 199 -3.51 -11.49 -9.33
N THR A 200 -2.45 -11.58 -10.12
CA THR A 200 -1.55 -12.72 -10.16
C THR A 200 -0.10 -12.29 -10.07
N ALA A 201 0.61 -12.80 -9.07
CA ALA A 201 2.05 -12.65 -8.92
C ALA A 201 2.69 -14.03 -8.78
N LYS A 202 3.77 -14.28 -9.52
CA LYS A 202 4.44 -15.58 -9.57
C LYS A 202 5.88 -15.45 -9.09
N HIS A 203 6.44 -16.58 -8.67
CA HIS A 203 7.85 -16.67 -8.26
C HIS A 203 8.21 -15.74 -7.08
N PRO A 204 7.57 -15.92 -5.91
CA PRO A 204 7.94 -15.17 -4.70
C PRO A 204 9.41 -15.35 -4.32
N GLU A 205 9.99 -16.52 -4.60
CA GLU A 205 11.42 -16.83 -4.41
C GLU A 205 12.35 -15.96 -5.27
N HIS A 206 11.83 -15.33 -6.32
CA HIS A 206 12.50 -14.34 -7.18
C HIS A 206 11.88 -12.95 -7.05
N LEU A 207 11.25 -12.65 -5.91
CA LEU A 207 10.67 -11.35 -5.61
C LEU A 207 9.65 -10.86 -6.66
N TYR A 208 8.84 -11.78 -7.20
CA TYR A 208 7.79 -11.50 -8.17
C TYR A 208 8.27 -10.76 -9.44
N PRO A 209 9.04 -11.42 -10.32
CA PRO A 209 9.61 -10.78 -11.52
C PRO A 209 8.56 -10.28 -12.51
N VAL A 210 7.37 -10.87 -12.50
CA VAL A 210 6.22 -10.45 -13.30
C VAL A 210 4.94 -10.49 -12.48
N VAL A 211 4.15 -9.43 -12.60
CA VAL A 211 2.85 -9.28 -11.93
C VAL A 211 1.78 -8.93 -12.96
N TYR A 212 0.61 -9.52 -12.81
CA TYR A 212 -0.53 -9.32 -13.69
C TYR A 212 -1.74 -8.79 -12.93
N GLY A 213 -2.46 -7.88 -13.54
CA GLY A 213 -3.81 -7.51 -13.16
C GLY A 213 -4.71 -7.63 -14.39
N GLU A 214 -5.78 -8.41 -14.30
CA GLU A 214 -6.64 -8.73 -15.44
C GLU A 214 -8.10 -8.45 -15.09
N LYS A 215 -8.81 -7.80 -15.99
CA LYS A 215 -10.27 -7.64 -15.89
C LYS A 215 -10.88 -7.78 -17.27
N GLU A 216 -11.83 -8.71 -17.41
CA GLU A 216 -12.50 -9.04 -18.68
C GLU A 216 -11.50 -9.40 -19.80
N ASN A 217 -11.33 -8.52 -20.77
CA ASN A 217 -10.46 -8.71 -21.93
C ASN A 217 -9.29 -7.71 -21.99
N ARG A 218 -8.98 -7.06 -20.85
CA ARG A 218 -7.86 -6.15 -20.68
C ARG A 218 -6.92 -6.64 -19.59
N ALA A 219 -5.65 -6.29 -19.69
CA ALA A 219 -4.65 -6.66 -18.70
C ALA A 219 -3.57 -5.59 -18.54
N VAL A 220 -3.04 -5.50 -17.32
CA VAL A 220 -1.80 -4.79 -16.99
C VAL A 220 -0.75 -5.80 -16.59
N VAL A 221 0.46 -5.68 -17.11
CA VAL A 221 1.60 -6.54 -16.79
C VAL A 221 2.78 -5.69 -16.36
N GLY A 222 3.24 -5.86 -15.13
CA GLY A 222 4.49 -5.27 -14.65
C GLY A 222 5.64 -6.27 -14.82
N VAL A 223 6.72 -5.85 -15.49
CA VAL A 223 7.92 -6.65 -15.77
C VAL A 223 9.10 -6.02 -15.03
N TYR A 224 9.57 -6.67 -13.98
CA TYR A 224 10.52 -6.12 -13.01
C TYR A 224 11.94 -6.67 -13.15
N GLU A 225 12.12 -7.75 -13.89
CA GLU A 225 13.41 -8.36 -14.20
C GLU A 225 13.58 -8.53 -15.71
N GLU A 226 14.83 -8.55 -16.16
CA GLU A 226 15.18 -8.79 -17.56
C GLU A 226 14.85 -10.24 -17.95
N ASP A 227 14.83 -10.50 -19.24
CA ASP A 227 14.66 -11.83 -19.85
C ASP A 227 13.34 -12.57 -19.49
N GLN A 228 12.33 -11.84 -19.05
CA GLN A 228 11.01 -12.39 -18.80
C GLN A 228 10.22 -12.56 -20.12
N VAL A 229 9.54 -13.70 -20.26
CA VAL A 229 8.63 -13.96 -21.39
C VAL A 229 7.19 -13.76 -20.93
N ILE A 230 6.49 -12.83 -21.55
CA ILE A 230 5.10 -12.51 -21.27
C ILE A 230 4.19 -13.23 -22.23
N CYS A 231 3.41 -14.19 -21.72
CA CYS A 231 2.40 -14.89 -22.50
C CYS A 231 1.15 -14.01 -22.64
N VAL A 232 0.90 -13.50 -23.84
CA VAL A 232 -0.26 -12.68 -24.15
C VAL A 232 -1.44 -13.59 -24.46
N LYS A 233 -2.49 -13.55 -23.65
CA LYS A 233 -3.68 -14.39 -23.82
C LYS A 233 -4.48 -14.01 -25.07
N GLU A 234 -5.11 -14.97 -25.73
CA GLU A 234 -5.90 -14.73 -26.95
C GLU A 234 -7.09 -13.81 -26.74
N ASN A 235 -7.72 -13.91 -25.57
CA ASN A 235 -8.89 -13.10 -25.20
C ASN A 235 -8.55 -11.66 -24.83
N TRP A 236 -7.28 -11.30 -24.65
CA TRP A 236 -6.94 -9.91 -24.38
C TRP A 236 -7.00 -9.07 -25.65
N THR A 237 -7.88 -8.09 -25.64
CA THR A 237 -8.01 -7.10 -26.72
C THR A 237 -7.02 -5.94 -26.56
N GLU A 238 -6.64 -5.64 -25.32
CA GLU A 238 -5.69 -4.61 -24.97
C GLU A 238 -4.84 -5.03 -23.78
N VAL A 239 -3.57 -4.73 -23.81
CA VAL A 239 -2.65 -4.97 -22.69
C VAL A 239 -1.67 -3.82 -22.54
N LEU A 240 -1.54 -3.33 -21.32
CA LEU A 240 -0.49 -2.41 -20.91
C LEU A 240 0.67 -3.23 -20.34
N ILE A 241 1.86 -3.11 -20.90
CA ILE A 241 3.07 -3.74 -20.38
C ILE A 241 4.02 -2.67 -19.90
N LEU A 242 4.31 -2.69 -18.61
CA LEU A 242 5.22 -1.77 -17.93
C LEU A 242 6.60 -2.42 -17.87
N ASN A 243 7.57 -1.85 -18.57
CA ASN A 243 8.98 -2.27 -18.48
C ASN A 243 9.62 -1.60 -17.26
N ALA A 244 9.43 -2.18 -16.08
CA ALA A 244 9.86 -1.67 -14.79
C ALA A 244 11.28 -2.13 -14.39
N ASN A 245 12.13 -2.41 -15.37
CA ASN A 245 13.53 -2.77 -15.21
C ASN A 245 14.42 -1.93 -16.12
N LYS A 246 15.74 -2.14 -16.06
CA LYS A 246 16.72 -1.38 -16.87
C LYS A 246 17.00 -1.98 -18.25
N GLY A 247 16.40 -3.13 -18.55
CA GLY A 247 16.55 -3.79 -19.86
C GLY A 247 15.80 -3.05 -20.96
N ASN A 248 16.31 -3.16 -22.18
CA ASN A 248 15.76 -2.46 -23.35
C ASN A 248 14.72 -3.29 -24.13
N GLY A 249 14.31 -4.45 -23.61
CA GLY A 249 13.41 -5.34 -24.34
C GLY A 249 12.52 -6.17 -23.43
N ILE A 250 11.36 -6.49 -23.97
CA ILE A 250 10.40 -7.44 -23.36
C ILE A 250 10.12 -8.52 -24.40
N TYR A 251 10.16 -9.77 -23.99
CA TYR A 251 9.83 -10.90 -24.84
C TYR A 251 8.35 -11.23 -24.71
N LEU A 252 7.65 -11.28 -25.86
CA LEU A 252 6.22 -11.62 -25.91
C LEU A 252 6.02 -12.97 -26.58
N ASP A 253 5.35 -13.86 -25.92
CA ASP A 253 4.80 -15.10 -26.51
C ASP A 253 3.37 -14.82 -26.97
N LEU A 254 3.18 -14.81 -28.28
CA LEU A 254 1.92 -14.50 -28.94
C LEU A 254 1.41 -15.75 -29.67
N MET A 255 0.30 -16.31 -29.24
CA MET A 255 -0.36 -17.44 -29.94
C MET A 255 -0.74 -17.08 -31.37
N GLN A 256 -1.14 -15.82 -31.61
CA GLN A 256 -1.44 -15.29 -32.94
C GLN A 256 -0.89 -13.86 -33.05
N THR A 257 -0.13 -13.61 -34.11
CA THR A 257 0.46 -12.30 -34.40
C THR A 257 -0.38 -11.44 -35.35
N SER A 258 -1.29 -12.06 -36.10
CA SER A 258 -2.13 -11.36 -37.09
C SER A 258 -3.10 -10.39 -36.42
N GLY A 259 -3.08 -9.14 -36.86
CA GLY A 259 -3.97 -8.08 -36.38
C GLY A 259 -3.58 -7.42 -35.07
N LYS A 260 -2.50 -7.85 -34.41
CA LYS A 260 -1.98 -7.18 -33.21
C LYS A 260 -1.16 -5.95 -33.60
N LYS A 261 -1.31 -4.86 -32.83
CA LYS A 261 -0.55 -3.62 -32.96
C LYS A 261 0.16 -3.33 -31.64
N ALA A 262 1.45 -3.08 -31.68
CA ALA A 262 2.20 -2.60 -30.54
C ALA A 262 2.45 -1.10 -30.68
N VAL A 263 2.29 -0.38 -29.57
CA VAL A 263 2.69 1.02 -29.43
C VAL A 263 3.70 1.09 -28.29
N ILE A 264 4.89 1.60 -28.58
CA ILE A 264 5.94 1.77 -27.57
C ILE A 264 5.96 3.23 -27.17
N ARG A 265 5.98 3.49 -25.88
CA ARG A 265 6.05 4.83 -25.29
C ARG A 265 7.27 4.95 -24.39
N ASP A 266 7.86 6.13 -24.35
CA ASP A 266 8.90 6.47 -23.37
C ASP A 266 8.31 6.74 -21.97
N CYS A 267 9.14 7.15 -21.02
CA CYS A 267 8.74 7.38 -19.63
C CYS A 267 7.80 8.59 -19.41
N ILE A 268 7.58 9.41 -20.43
CA ILE A 268 6.62 10.53 -20.42
C ILE A 268 5.43 10.30 -21.36
N GLY A 269 5.31 9.10 -21.94
CA GLY A 269 4.19 8.71 -22.80
C GLY A 269 4.33 9.07 -24.28
N THR A 270 5.48 9.57 -24.72
CA THR A 270 5.72 9.88 -26.15
C THR A 270 5.93 8.58 -26.94
N VAL A 271 5.36 8.52 -28.18
CA VAL A 271 5.46 7.36 -29.09
C VAL A 271 6.71 7.46 -29.97
#